data_318bd1c8475a4227f0815dba77b86285
#
_entry.id   318bd1c8475a4227f0815dba77b86285
#
_cell.length_a   1.000
_cell.length_b   1.000
_cell.length_c   1.000
_cell.angle_alpha   90.00
_cell.angle_beta   90.00
_cell.angle_gamma   90.00
#
_symmetry.space_group_name_H-M   'P 1'
#
loop_
_entity.id
_entity.type
_entity.pdbx_description
1 polymer ?
#
loop_
_entity_poly.entity_id
_entity_poly.type
_entity_poly.pdbx_seq_one_letter_code
_entity_poly.pdbx_strand_id
1 'polypeptide(L)'
;MFKAMILLKRRDDNSIQDFRSWWIGEHAPLARQLPGVRRICFNVVESEEALYDGVSELWFDSQEDFEAAYQTEIGKRVAADSMAHVSRRDRMFVQENILEPDVMSDLYIIPPS
;
A
#
# COMPACT_ATOMS: atom_id res chain seq x y z
N MET A 1 8.01 11.68 9.06
CA MET A 1 7.71 11.47 7.63
C MET A 1 6.23 11.15 7.47
N PHE A 2 5.64 11.66 6.44
CA PHE A 2 4.21 11.42 6.16
C PHE A 2 3.99 10.02 5.61
N LYS A 3 2.93 9.33 6.05
CA LYS A 3 2.60 8.00 5.58
C LYS A 3 1.11 7.90 5.23
N ALA A 4 0.85 7.35 4.05
CA ALA A 4 -0.51 7.01 3.63
C ALA A 4 -0.65 5.50 3.54
N MET A 5 -1.79 4.98 3.97
CA MET A 5 -2.16 3.59 3.79
C MET A 5 -3.36 3.52 2.85
N ILE A 6 -3.27 2.63 1.87
CA ILE A 6 -4.33 2.45 0.88
C ILE A 6 -4.75 0.99 0.90
N LEU A 7 -6.01 0.76 1.22
CA LEU A 7 -6.58 -0.58 1.37
C LEU A 7 -7.47 -0.86 0.16
N LEU A 8 -7.23 -1.99 -0.48
CA LEU A 8 -7.88 -2.33 -1.74
C LEU A 8 -8.66 -3.63 -1.62
N LYS A 9 -9.89 -3.62 -2.13
CA LYS A 9 -10.70 -4.81 -2.30
C LYS A 9 -10.86 -5.08 -3.79
N ARG A 10 -10.52 -6.30 -4.22
CA ARG A 10 -10.68 -6.68 -5.63
C ARG A 10 -12.15 -6.64 -6.06
N ARG A 11 -12.38 -6.57 -7.35
CA ARG A 11 -13.71 -6.68 -7.93
C ARG A 11 -14.23 -8.11 -7.75
N ASP A 12 -15.54 -8.24 -7.63
CA ASP A 12 -16.20 -9.54 -7.45
C ASP A 12 -15.96 -10.47 -8.65
N ASP A 13 -15.79 -9.90 -9.84
CA ASP A 13 -15.53 -10.65 -11.07
C ASP A 13 -14.05 -10.99 -11.28
N ASN A 14 -13.20 -10.72 -10.30
CA ASN A 14 -11.76 -10.93 -10.40
C ASN A 14 -11.29 -11.93 -9.34
N SER A 15 -10.46 -12.89 -9.74
CA SER A 15 -9.89 -13.85 -8.81
C SER A 15 -8.83 -13.19 -7.95
N ILE A 16 -8.50 -13.81 -6.80
CA ILE A 16 -7.43 -13.33 -5.94
C ILE A 16 -6.08 -13.37 -6.66
N GLN A 17 -5.84 -14.40 -7.48
CA GLN A 17 -4.61 -14.53 -8.25
C GLN A 17 -4.49 -13.43 -9.30
N ASP A 18 -5.58 -13.14 -9.99
CA ASP A 18 -5.59 -12.07 -11.00
C ASP A 18 -5.38 -10.71 -10.36
N PHE A 19 -5.98 -10.48 -9.19
CA PHE A 19 -5.75 -9.25 -8.44
C PHE A 19 -4.27 -9.10 -8.09
N ARG A 20 -3.65 -10.16 -7.55
CA ARG A 20 -2.23 -10.13 -7.15
C ARG A 20 -1.32 -9.92 -8.34
N SER A 21 -1.60 -10.59 -9.45
CA SER A 21 -0.81 -10.45 -10.67
C SER A 21 -0.85 -9.04 -11.22
N TRP A 22 -2.02 -8.43 -11.25
CA TRP A 22 -2.16 -7.04 -11.66
C TRP A 22 -1.45 -6.11 -10.67
N TRP A 23 -1.72 -6.29 -9.38
CA TRP A 23 -1.25 -5.34 -8.36
C TRP A 23 0.27 -5.30 -8.27
N ILE A 24 0.89 -6.45 -8.21
CA ILE A 24 2.36 -6.56 -8.09
C ILE A 24 3.05 -6.43 -9.46
N GLY A 25 2.47 -7.00 -10.51
CA GLY A 25 3.11 -7.05 -11.83
C GLY A 25 2.91 -5.81 -12.68
N GLU A 26 1.77 -5.14 -12.55
CA GLU A 26 1.42 -4.01 -13.40
C GLU A 26 1.28 -2.70 -12.63
N HIS A 27 0.60 -2.73 -11.49
CA HIS A 27 0.34 -1.50 -10.71
C HIS A 27 1.57 -1.04 -9.95
N ALA A 28 2.30 -1.96 -9.31
CA ALA A 28 3.47 -1.60 -8.51
C ALA A 28 4.55 -0.86 -9.33
N PRO A 29 4.91 -1.32 -10.54
CA PRO A 29 5.86 -0.58 -11.36
C PRO A 29 5.39 0.85 -11.69
N LEU A 30 4.09 1.03 -11.86
CA LEU A 30 3.51 2.35 -12.12
C LEU A 30 3.62 3.23 -10.86
N ALA A 31 3.24 2.69 -9.70
CA ALA A 31 3.28 3.42 -8.43
C ALA A 31 4.71 3.84 -8.06
N ARG A 32 5.72 3.03 -8.42
CA ARG A 32 7.12 3.36 -8.17
C ARG A 32 7.57 4.64 -8.87
N GLN A 33 6.84 5.11 -9.86
CA GLN A 33 7.16 6.33 -10.60
C GLN A 33 6.60 7.59 -9.95
N LEU A 34 5.82 7.47 -8.89
CA LEU A 34 5.27 8.64 -8.19
C LEU A 34 6.40 9.57 -7.76
N PRO A 35 6.39 10.85 -8.18
CA PRO A 35 7.46 11.76 -7.78
C PRO A 35 7.38 12.05 -6.28
N GLY A 36 8.54 12.10 -5.64
CA GLY A 36 8.63 12.41 -4.21
C GLY A 36 8.37 11.24 -3.28
N VAL A 37 7.96 10.09 -3.79
CA VAL A 37 7.77 8.93 -2.93
C VAL A 37 9.12 8.45 -2.39
N ARG A 38 9.18 8.24 -1.08
CA ARG A 38 10.41 7.82 -0.41
C ARG A 38 10.47 6.31 -0.22
N ARG A 39 9.32 5.69 0.01
CA ARG A 39 9.23 4.25 0.21
C ARG A 39 7.82 3.80 -0.14
N ILE A 40 7.72 2.61 -0.69
CA ILE A 40 6.44 1.95 -0.97
C ILE A 40 6.54 0.52 -0.47
N CYS A 41 5.49 0.05 0.19
CA CYS A 41 5.37 -1.34 0.60
C CYS A 41 3.98 -1.84 0.22
N PHE A 42 3.92 -2.93 -0.54
CA PHE A 42 2.66 -3.58 -0.90
C PHE A 42 2.54 -4.86 -0.09
N ASN A 43 1.50 -4.92 0.73
CA ASN A 43 1.20 -6.08 1.56
C ASN A 43 0.08 -6.87 0.89
N VAL A 44 0.38 -8.09 0.44
CA VAL A 44 -0.61 -8.99 -0.11
C VAL A 44 -1.32 -9.68 1.06
N VAL A 45 -2.64 -9.52 1.13
CA VAL A 45 -3.44 -10.16 2.19
C VAL A 45 -3.63 -11.63 1.82
N GLU A 46 -3.23 -12.53 2.71
CA GLU A 46 -3.25 -13.96 2.43
C GLU A 46 -4.63 -14.61 2.60
N SER A 47 -5.43 -14.09 3.52
CA SER A 47 -6.75 -14.66 3.79
C SER A 47 -7.77 -14.20 2.74
N GLU A 48 -8.41 -15.16 2.07
CA GLU A 48 -9.46 -14.86 1.09
C GLU A 48 -10.72 -14.29 1.73
N GLU A 49 -10.90 -14.51 3.02
CA GLU A 49 -12.07 -14.05 3.77
C GLU A 49 -11.86 -12.65 4.37
N ALA A 50 -10.66 -12.09 4.23
CA ALA A 50 -10.38 -10.76 4.76
C ALA A 50 -11.19 -9.69 4.03
N LEU A 51 -11.42 -8.59 4.73
CA LEU A 51 -12.16 -7.45 4.18
C LEU A 51 -11.46 -6.81 2.98
N TYR A 52 -10.13 -6.87 2.96
CA TYR A 52 -9.30 -6.31 1.89
C TYR A 52 -8.37 -7.38 1.33
N ASP A 53 -7.92 -7.16 0.10
CA ASP A 53 -7.01 -8.06 -0.60
C ASP A 53 -5.58 -7.53 -0.66
N GLY A 54 -5.42 -6.22 -0.49
CA GLY A 54 -4.10 -5.60 -0.47
C GLY A 54 -4.09 -4.35 0.37
N VAL A 55 -2.94 -4.11 1.02
CA VAL A 55 -2.71 -2.90 1.81
C VAL A 55 -1.38 -2.32 1.35
N SER A 56 -1.42 -1.13 0.75
CA SER A 56 -0.20 -0.44 0.39
C SER A 56 0.13 0.64 1.41
N GLU A 57 1.43 0.85 1.59
CA GLU A 57 1.96 1.88 2.46
C GLU A 57 2.88 2.74 1.62
N LEU A 58 2.69 4.06 1.68
CA LEU A 58 3.49 5.01 0.91
C LEU A 58 4.02 6.09 1.85
N TRP A 59 5.32 6.33 1.78
CA TRP A 59 5.98 7.36 2.59
C TRP A 59 6.43 8.53 1.72
N PHE A 60 6.11 9.73 2.16
CA PHE A 60 6.53 11.00 1.54
C PHE A 60 7.07 11.92 2.64
N ASP A 61 7.79 12.96 2.25
CA ASP A 61 8.29 13.92 3.24
C ASP A 61 7.15 14.67 3.94
N SER A 62 6.05 14.92 3.21
CA SER A 62 4.91 15.66 3.74
C SER A 62 3.63 15.22 3.03
N GLN A 63 2.49 15.59 3.62
CA GLN A 63 1.19 15.41 2.99
C GLN A 63 1.09 16.20 1.69
N GLU A 64 1.67 17.40 1.66
CA GLU A 64 1.69 18.23 0.46
C GLU A 64 2.40 17.52 -0.70
N ASP A 65 3.52 16.85 -0.42
CA ASP A 65 4.26 16.11 -1.43
C ASP A 65 3.45 14.92 -1.94
N PHE A 66 2.73 14.25 -1.05
CA PHE A 66 1.84 13.15 -1.43
C PHE A 66 0.75 13.66 -2.39
N GLU A 67 0.08 14.74 -2.02
CA GLU A 67 -0.99 15.31 -2.83
C GLU A 67 -0.46 15.81 -4.18
N ALA A 68 0.70 16.44 -4.18
CA ALA A 68 1.34 16.93 -5.40
C ALA A 68 1.68 15.78 -6.35
N ALA A 69 2.15 14.64 -5.82
CA ALA A 69 2.48 13.46 -6.62
C ALA A 69 1.27 12.98 -7.42
N TYR A 70 0.09 12.97 -6.81
CA TYR A 70 -1.14 12.51 -7.46
C TYR A 70 -1.75 13.54 -8.42
N GLN A 71 -1.24 14.77 -8.43
CA GLN A 71 -1.65 15.78 -9.42
C GLN A 71 -0.85 15.68 -10.73
N THR A 72 0.23 14.93 -10.72
CA THR A 72 1.04 14.71 -11.94
C THR A 72 0.35 13.73 -12.89
N GLU A 73 0.81 13.69 -14.13
CA GLU A 73 0.33 12.73 -15.13
C GLU A 73 0.44 11.29 -14.62
N ILE A 74 1.61 10.94 -14.07
CA ILE A 74 1.83 9.59 -13.55
C ILE A 74 0.94 9.30 -12.33
N GLY A 75 0.75 10.28 -11.46
CA GLY A 75 -0.10 10.13 -10.30
C GLY A 75 -1.57 9.89 -10.67
N LYS A 76 -2.04 10.60 -11.69
CA LYS A 76 -3.41 10.39 -12.20
C LYS A 76 -3.56 9.01 -12.81
N ARG A 77 -2.54 8.50 -13.49
CA ARG A 77 -2.54 7.15 -14.04
C ARG A 77 -2.56 6.10 -12.95
N VAL A 78 -1.79 6.30 -11.88
CA VAL A 78 -1.77 5.40 -10.72
C VAL A 78 -3.17 5.32 -10.11
N ALA A 79 -3.81 6.45 -9.87
CA ALA A 79 -5.16 6.49 -9.30
C ALA A 79 -6.18 5.83 -10.24
N ALA A 80 -6.13 6.14 -11.53
CA ALA A 80 -7.06 5.57 -12.51
C ALA A 80 -6.88 4.05 -12.63
N ASP A 81 -5.66 3.55 -12.58
CA ASP A 81 -5.37 2.12 -12.65
C ASP A 81 -5.97 1.39 -11.44
N SER A 82 -5.84 1.96 -10.24
CA SER A 82 -6.49 1.41 -9.05
C SER A 82 -8.01 1.36 -9.21
N MET A 83 -8.61 2.46 -9.61
CA MET A 83 -10.07 2.55 -9.73
C MET A 83 -10.63 1.59 -10.77
N ALA A 84 -9.84 1.25 -11.79
CA ALA A 84 -10.27 0.31 -12.82
C ALA A 84 -10.26 -1.14 -12.36
N HIS A 85 -9.51 -1.47 -11.30
CA HIS A 85 -9.25 -2.87 -10.91
C HIS A 85 -9.80 -3.25 -9.54
N VAL A 86 -10.37 -2.31 -8.78
CA VAL A 86 -10.84 -2.60 -7.43
C VAL A 86 -12.31 -2.21 -7.28
N SER A 87 -13.01 -2.89 -6.37
CA SER A 87 -14.39 -2.57 -6.03
C SER A 87 -14.47 -1.56 -4.90
N ARG A 88 -13.41 -1.49 -4.07
CA ARG A 88 -13.35 -0.58 -2.93
C ARG A 88 -11.90 -0.17 -2.69
N ARG A 89 -11.72 1.09 -2.41
CA ARG A 89 -10.42 1.68 -2.07
C ARG A 89 -10.62 2.63 -0.91
N ASP A 90 -9.98 2.34 0.21
CA ASP A 90 -9.97 3.22 1.37
C ASP A 90 -8.57 3.75 1.59
N ARG A 91 -8.47 5.02 1.92
CA ARG A 91 -7.20 5.69 2.16
C ARG A 91 -7.19 6.30 3.54
N MET A 92 -6.10 6.10 4.27
CA MET A 92 -5.90 6.68 5.59
C MET A 92 -4.54 7.34 5.66
N PHE A 93 -4.47 8.48 6.32
CA PHE A 93 -3.20 9.09 6.68
C PHE A 93 -2.88 8.68 8.10
N VAL A 94 -1.69 8.17 8.33
CA VAL A 94 -1.32 7.59 9.61
C VAL A 94 -0.03 8.22 10.12
N GLN A 95 0.10 8.26 11.43
CA GLN A 95 1.34 8.60 12.09
C GLN A 95 1.99 7.30 12.56
N GLU A 96 3.15 7.00 12.00
CA GLU A 96 3.87 5.79 12.34
C GLU A 96 4.60 5.95 13.67
N ASN A 97 4.40 4.99 14.56
CA ASN A 97 5.12 4.92 15.83
C ASN A 97 5.77 3.54 15.88
N ILE A 98 7.06 3.49 15.64
CA ILE A 98 7.81 2.24 15.69
C ILE A 98 8.20 1.98 17.13
N LEU A 99 7.65 0.91 17.70
CA LEU A 99 7.91 0.52 19.07
C LEU A 99 8.96 -0.58 19.06
N GLU A 100 10.21 -0.16 19.17
CA GLU A 100 11.31 -1.11 19.20
C GLU A 100 11.23 -1.93 20.49
N PRO A 101 11.53 -3.22 20.43
CA PRO A 101 11.66 -4.00 21.66
C PRO A 101 12.78 -3.43 22.51
N ASP A 102 12.64 -3.52 23.83
CA ASP A 102 13.72 -3.07 24.71
C ASP A 102 14.91 -4.02 24.64
N VAL A 103 16.00 -3.65 25.34
CA VAL A 103 17.26 -4.42 25.29
C VAL A 103 17.08 -5.87 25.71
N MET A 104 16.19 -6.13 26.64
CA MET A 104 15.93 -7.49 27.13
C MET A 104 15.24 -8.36 26.10
N SER A 105 14.46 -7.75 25.20
CA SER A 105 13.78 -8.48 24.14
C SER A 105 14.74 -9.13 23.17
N ASP A 106 15.97 -8.60 23.02
CA ASP A 106 16.97 -9.15 22.13
C ASP A 106 17.43 -10.54 22.57
N LEU A 107 17.17 -10.90 23.81
CA LEU A 107 17.55 -12.21 24.37
C LEU A 107 16.49 -13.29 24.07
N TYR A 108 15.37 -12.93 23.50
CA TYR A 108 14.28 -13.84 23.23
C TYR A 108 14.21 -14.20 21.77
N ILE A 109 13.94 -15.48 21.51
CA ILE A 109 13.53 -15.91 20.19
C ILE A 109 12.04 -15.71 20.14
N ILE A 110 11.59 -14.75 19.35
CA ILE A 110 10.18 -14.48 19.19
C ILE A 110 9.63 -15.46 18.15
N PRO A 111 8.76 -16.41 18.56
CA PRO A 111 8.22 -17.34 17.60
C PRO A 111 7.32 -16.63 16.61
N PRO A 112 7.24 -17.12 15.37
CA PRO A 112 6.27 -16.58 14.42
C PRO A 112 4.85 -16.87 14.92
N SER A 113 4.00 -15.89 14.75
CA SER A 113 2.60 -16.02 15.16
C SER A 113 1.79 -16.75 14.13
#